data_76b9d642d8a6bb5daed04826d89e285f
#
_entry.id   76b9d642d8a6bb5daed04826d89e285f
#
_cell.length_a   1.000
_cell.length_b   1.000
_cell.length_c   1.000
_cell.angle_alpha   90.00
_cell.angle_beta   90.00
_cell.angle_gamma   90.00
#
_symmetry.space_group_name_H-M   'P 1'
#
loop_
_entity.id
_entity.type
_entity.pdbx_description
1 polymer ?
#
loop_
_entity_poly.entity_id
_entity_poly.type
_entity_poly.pdbx_seq_one_letter_code
_entity_poly.pdbx_strand_id
1 'polypeptide(L)'
;KPQQKIMKKIILITGGERSGKSSYAERLAHELSASPVYMATAKIWDEEFRRRVERHQQNRGPEWTNIEEEKELSRHDITGRVAVIDCVTLWCTNYFVEQPEVSLALEALKQEFDRFTAQDATFIFVTNEIGMGGVSPNEVQRRFADLQGWMNQYIASKADQVVLMV
;
A
#
# COMPACT_ATOMS: atom_id res chain seq x y z
N LYS A 1 25.77 -0.46 22.74
CA LYS A 1 25.77 -0.33 21.28
C LYS A 1 24.84 0.79 20.88
N PRO A 2 25.28 1.73 20.05
CA PRO A 2 24.36 2.74 19.55
C PRO A 2 23.30 2.04 18.72
N GLN A 3 22.04 2.23 19.09
CA GLN A 3 20.93 1.80 18.27
C GLN A 3 21.00 2.60 16.97
N GLN A 4 21.10 1.91 15.84
CA GLN A 4 20.94 2.58 14.55
C GLN A 4 19.58 3.24 14.51
N LYS A 5 19.57 4.56 14.42
CA LYS A 5 18.34 5.30 14.19
C LYS A 5 17.79 4.85 12.85
N ILE A 6 16.59 4.25 12.85
CA ILE A 6 15.90 3.93 11.60
C ILE A 6 15.54 5.26 10.98
N MET A 7 16.15 5.55 9.82
CA MET A 7 15.81 6.72 9.05
C MET A 7 14.53 6.43 8.27
N LYS A 8 13.58 7.36 8.30
CA LYS A 8 12.36 7.29 7.50
C LYS A 8 12.71 7.01 6.04
N LYS A 9 12.09 5.99 5.47
CA LYS A 9 12.29 5.63 4.07
C LYS A 9 10.95 5.21 3.45
N ILE A 10 10.68 5.74 2.27
CA ILE A 10 9.47 5.42 1.50
C ILE A 10 9.89 4.79 0.18
N ILE A 11 9.39 3.59 -0.07
CA ILE A 11 9.65 2.83 -1.29
C ILE A 11 8.29 2.55 -1.95
N LEU A 12 8.17 2.85 -3.24
CA LEU A 12 6.98 2.53 -4.03
C LEU A 12 7.33 1.45 -5.04
N ILE A 13 6.58 0.34 -4.98
CA ILE A 13 6.70 -0.75 -5.94
C ILE A 13 5.45 -0.76 -6.80
N THR A 14 5.61 -0.53 -8.09
CA THR A 14 4.52 -0.47 -9.05
C THR A 14 4.72 -1.51 -10.15
N GLY A 15 3.65 -1.87 -10.83
CA GLY A 15 3.65 -2.84 -11.92
C GLY A 15 2.27 -3.38 -12.18
N GLY A 16 2.12 -4.12 -13.28
CA GLY A 16 0.86 -4.74 -13.65
C GLY A 16 0.49 -5.91 -12.76
N GLU A 17 -0.68 -6.48 -13.00
CA GLU A 17 -1.10 -7.69 -12.32
C GLU A 17 -0.09 -8.81 -12.57
N ARG A 18 0.12 -9.65 -11.55
CA ARG A 18 1.00 -10.83 -11.63
C ARG A 18 2.44 -10.50 -12.02
N SER A 19 2.90 -9.29 -11.75
CA SER A 19 4.29 -8.89 -12.00
C SER A 19 5.25 -9.29 -10.86
N GLY A 20 4.73 -9.91 -9.79
CA GLY A 20 5.54 -10.31 -8.66
C GLY A 20 5.79 -9.22 -7.61
N LYS A 21 5.00 -8.15 -7.64
CA LYS A 21 5.16 -7.01 -6.73
C LYS A 21 5.11 -7.39 -5.26
N SER A 22 4.08 -8.14 -4.86
CA SER A 22 3.90 -8.50 -3.45
C SER A 22 5.02 -9.38 -2.95
N SER A 23 5.46 -10.35 -3.74
CA SER A 23 6.59 -11.22 -3.40
C SER A 23 7.88 -10.43 -3.26
N TYR A 24 8.12 -9.49 -4.16
CA TYR A 24 9.29 -8.62 -4.10
C TYR A 24 9.26 -7.74 -2.84
N ALA A 25 8.10 -7.15 -2.54
CA ALA A 25 7.93 -6.33 -1.34
C ALA A 25 8.19 -7.12 -0.06
N GLU A 26 7.68 -8.35 0.02
CA GLU A 26 7.90 -9.21 1.18
C GLU A 26 9.37 -9.58 1.36
N ARG A 27 10.07 -9.91 0.26
CA ARG A 27 11.51 -10.20 0.32
C ARG A 27 12.31 -8.98 0.77
N LEU A 28 11.97 -7.81 0.24
CA LEU A 28 12.64 -6.58 0.61
C LEU A 28 12.44 -6.28 2.10
N ALA A 29 11.23 -6.46 2.61
CA ALA A 29 10.93 -6.27 4.02
C ALA A 29 11.73 -7.22 4.90
N HIS A 30 11.86 -8.48 4.50
CA HIS A 30 12.68 -9.46 5.20
C HIS A 30 14.16 -9.10 5.23
N GLU A 31 14.67 -8.53 4.15
CA GLU A 31 16.05 -8.06 4.10
C GLU A 31 16.31 -6.91 5.08
N LEU A 32 15.28 -6.08 5.31
CA LEU A 32 15.39 -4.88 6.12
C LEU A 32 15.00 -5.08 7.58
N SER A 33 14.27 -6.15 7.91
CA SER A 33 13.79 -6.38 9.29
C SER A 33 13.58 -7.87 9.57
N ALA A 34 13.91 -8.27 10.80
CA ALA A 34 13.59 -9.60 11.30
C ALA A 34 12.13 -9.74 11.75
N SER A 35 11.42 -8.62 11.92
CA SER A 35 10.04 -8.59 12.39
C SER A 35 9.20 -7.60 11.57
N PRO A 36 9.00 -7.89 10.26
CA PRO A 36 8.28 -6.97 9.37
C PRO A 36 6.79 -6.92 9.65
N VAL A 37 6.15 -5.84 9.22
CA VAL A 37 4.71 -5.62 9.32
C VAL A 37 4.08 -5.72 7.93
N TYR A 38 2.95 -6.42 7.84
CA TYR A 38 2.15 -6.48 6.61
C TYR A 38 0.80 -5.82 6.87
N MET A 39 0.54 -4.73 6.17
CA MET A 39 -0.73 -4.00 6.26
C MET A 39 -1.57 -4.27 5.01
N ALA A 40 -2.65 -5.01 5.20
CA ALA A 40 -3.58 -5.33 4.13
C ALA A 40 -4.71 -4.30 4.11
N THR A 41 -4.94 -3.70 2.94
CA THR A 41 -5.97 -2.67 2.75
C THR A 41 -7.24 -3.23 2.15
N ALA A 42 -7.28 -4.52 1.86
CA ALA A 42 -8.47 -5.16 1.28
C ALA A 42 -9.63 -5.14 2.26
N LYS A 43 -10.82 -4.81 1.76
CA LYS A 43 -12.05 -4.95 2.51
C LYS A 43 -12.50 -6.41 2.45
N ILE A 44 -12.80 -7.00 3.60
CA ILE A 44 -13.22 -8.38 3.66
C ILE A 44 -14.73 -8.46 3.49
N TRP A 45 -15.17 -9.10 2.39
CA TRP A 45 -16.57 -9.14 1.97
C TRP A 45 -17.33 -10.33 2.54
N ASP A 46 -16.66 -11.51 2.67
CA ASP A 46 -17.30 -12.75 3.04
C ASP A 46 -16.31 -13.74 3.70
N GLU A 47 -16.84 -14.88 4.14
CA GLU A 47 -16.07 -15.93 4.81
C GLU A 47 -15.02 -16.57 3.91
N GLU A 48 -15.32 -16.77 2.63
CA GLU A 48 -14.37 -17.35 1.68
C GLU A 48 -13.16 -16.44 1.50
N PHE A 49 -13.40 -15.13 1.37
CA PHE A 49 -12.33 -14.14 1.27
C PHE A 49 -11.52 -14.08 2.57
N ARG A 50 -12.21 -14.14 3.73
CA ARG A 50 -11.55 -14.19 5.04
C ARG A 50 -10.59 -15.39 5.14
N ARG A 51 -11.01 -16.56 4.68
CA ARG A 51 -10.16 -17.75 4.70
C ARG A 51 -8.93 -17.59 3.81
N ARG A 52 -9.06 -16.93 2.66
CA ARG A 52 -7.92 -16.64 1.77
C ARG A 52 -6.94 -15.70 2.44
N VAL A 53 -7.43 -14.66 3.10
CA VAL A 53 -6.59 -13.71 3.84
C VAL A 53 -5.81 -14.44 4.95
N GLU A 54 -6.49 -15.29 5.73
CA GLU A 54 -5.86 -16.06 6.80
C GLU A 54 -4.80 -17.03 6.28
N ARG A 55 -5.04 -17.70 5.13
CA ARG A 55 -4.03 -18.57 4.50
C ARG A 55 -2.80 -17.76 4.09
N HIS A 56 -2.97 -16.58 3.51
CA HIS A 56 -1.84 -15.73 3.15
C HIS A 56 -1.05 -15.28 4.38
N GLN A 57 -1.73 -14.97 5.48
CA GLN A 57 -1.08 -14.64 6.74
C GLN A 57 -0.24 -15.81 7.26
N GLN A 58 -0.81 -17.02 7.24
CA GLN A 58 -0.09 -18.22 7.69
C GLN A 58 1.12 -18.51 6.80
N ASN A 59 0.99 -18.34 5.49
CA ASN A 59 2.07 -18.59 4.54
C ASN A 59 3.24 -17.61 4.69
N ARG A 60 2.98 -16.39 5.17
CA ARG A 60 4.06 -15.43 5.39
C ARG A 60 4.97 -15.80 6.56
N GLY A 61 4.43 -16.52 7.55
CA GLY A 61 5.20 -16.97 8.69
C GLY A 61 4.98 -16.14 9.96
N PRO A 62 5.45 -16.67 11.12
CA PRO A 62 5.16 -16.07 12.43
C PRO A 62 5.93 -14.80 12.73
N GLU A 63 6.98 -14.47 11.99
CA GLU A 63 7.78 -13.25 12.16
C GLU A 63 7.03 -11.99 11.73
N TRP A 64 6.00 -12.14 10.90
CA TRP A 64 5.18 -11.03 10.42
C TRP A 64 4.13 -10.59 11.44
N THR A 65 4.00 -9.28 11.61
CA THR A 65 2.83 -8.69 12.27
C THR A 65 1.83 -8.34 11.17
N ASN A 66 0.62 -8.91 11.24
CA ASN A 66 -0.42 -8.69 10.24
C ASN A 66 -1.43 -7.68 10.75
N ILE A 67 -1.66 -6.61 9.99
CA ILE A 67 -2.61 -5.54 10.29
C ILE A 67 -3.58 -5.44 9.13
N GLU A 68 -4.89 -5.44 9.43
CA GLU A 68 -5.93 -5.19 8.46
C GLU A 68 -6.42 -3.74 8.67
N GLU A 69 -6.27 -2.90 7.65
CA GLU A 69 -6.72 -1.52 7.72
C GLU A 69 -7.17 -1.03 6.35
N GLU A 70 -8.45 -0.76 6.21
CA GLU A 70 -9.02 -0.35 4.94
C GLU A 70 -8.67 1.10 4.55
N LYS A 71 -8.60 2.02 5.51
CA LYS A 71 -8.49 3.45 5.24
C LYS A 71 -7.49 4.20 6.11
N GLU A 72 -7.60 4.07 7.43
CA GLU A 72 -6.88 4.92 8.39
C GLU A 72 -5.56 4.27 8.80
N LEU A 73 -4.61 4.23 7.87
CA LEU A 73 -3.29 3.64 8.10
C LEU A 73 -2.58 4.30 9.29
N SER A 74 -2.76 5.61 9.47
CA SER A 74 -2.11 6.39 10.52
C SER A 74 -2.59 6.04 11.93
N ARG A 75 -3.67 5.27 12.05
CA ARG A 75 -4.14 4.76 13.34
C ARG A 75 -3.14 3.80 13.97
N HIS A 76 -2.31 3.17 13.15
CA HIS A 76 -1.40 2.11 13.56
C HIS A 76 0.02 2.66 13.74
N ASP A 77 0.58 2.45 14.93
CA ASP A 77 1.94 2.88 15.22
C ASP A 77 2.93 1.82 14.71
N ILE A 78 3.70 2.18 13.70
CA ILE A 78 4.75 1.33 13.14
C ILE A 78 6.14 1.98 13.28
N THR A 79 6.29 2.90 14.22
CA THR A 79 7.56 3.57 14.48
C THR A 79 8.67 2.54 14.70
N GLY A 80 9.78 2.71 14.00
CA GLY A 80 10.92 1.80 14.07
C GLY A 80 10.74 0.49 13.33
N ARG A 81 9.64 0.31 12.63
CA ARG A 81 9.31 -0.94 11.93
C ARG A 81 9.47 -0.78 10.41
N VAL A 82 9.49 -1.90 9.73
CA VAL A 82 9.40 -1.99 8.26
C VAL A 82 8.04 -2.54 7.91
N ALA A 83 7.23 -1.77 7.17
CA ALA A 83 5.87 -2.17 6.84
C ALA A 83 5.66 -2.25 5.33
N VAL A 84 5.06 -3.34 4.89
CA VAL A 84 4.52 -3.48 3.54
C VAL A 84 3.06 -3.08 3.57
N ILE A 85 2.65 -2.16 2.70
CA ILE A 85 1.26 -1.73 2.53
C ILE A 85 0.76 -2.31 1.20
N ASP A 86 -0.10 -3.30 1.28
CA ASP A 86 -0.59 -4.02 0.10
C ASP A 86 -2.13 -3.94 0.07
N CYS A 87 -2.68 -3.12 -0.76
CA CYS A 87 -2.04 -2.30 -1.78
C CYS A 87 -2.69 -0.91 -1.84
N VAL A 88 -2.02 0.01 -2.49
CA VAL A 88 -2.52 1.37 -2.71
C VAL A 88 -3.80 1.36 -3.55
N THR A 89 -3.89 0.46 -4.52
CA THR A 89 -5.07 0.32 -5.40
C THR A 89 -6.35 0.08 -4.60
N LEU A 90 -6.33 -0.89 -3.68
CA LEU A 90 -7.48 -1.19 -2.83
C LEU A 90 -7.74 -0.08 -1.82
N TRP A 91 -6.70 0.52 -1.31
CA TRP A 91 -6.80 1.68 -0.42
C TRP A 91 -7.54 2.84 -1.12
N CYS A 92 -7.15 3.17 -2.34
CA CYS A 92 -7.85 4.17 -3.15
C CYS A 92 -9.29 3.78 -3.40
N THR A 93 -9.55 2.49 -3.68
CA THR A 93 -10.91 1.98 -3.88
C THR A 93 -11.79 2.25 -2.68
N ASN A 94 -11.28 2.00 -1.47
CA ASN A 94 -12.04 2.18 -0.23
C ASN A 94 -12.44 3.64 -0.01
N TYR A 95 -11.58 4.58 -0.38
CA TYR A 95 -11.90 6.01 -0.34
C TYR A 95 -12.89 6.42 -1.43
N PHE A 96 -12.69 5.91 -2.66
CA PHE A 96 -13.53 6.25 -3.82
C PHE A 96 -14.97 5.79 -3.65
N VAL A 97 -15.18 4.61 -3.06
CA VAL A 97 -16.54 4.07 -2.82
C VAL A 97 -17.32 4.99 -1.88
N GLU A 98 -16.67 5.54 -0.86
CA GLU A 98 -17.32 6.45 0.09
C GLU A 98 -17.42 7.89 -0.43
N GLN A 99 -16.44 8.33 -1.23
CA GLN A 99 -16.39 9.67 -1.80
C GLN A 99 -16.06 9.59 -3.28
N PRO A 100 -17.09 9.49 -4.16
CA PRO A 100 -16.86 9.33 -5.60
C PRO A 100 -16.32 10.57 -6.31
N GLU A 101 -16.30 11.72 -5.65
CA GLU A 101 -15.67 12.92 -6.22
C GLU A 101 -14.16 12.82 -6.08
N VAL A 102 -13.48 12.71 -7.24
CA VAL A 102 -12.05 12.42 -7.31
C VAL A 102 -11.20 13.42 -6.53
N SER A 103 -11.49 14.71 -6.67
CA SER A 103 -10.69 15.75 -6.00
C SER A 103 -10.77 15.64 -4.48
N LEU A 104 -11.94 15.32 -3.94
CA LEU A 104 -12.13 15.16 -2.49
C LEU A 104 -11.51 13.87 -1.98
N ALA A 105 -11.67 12.78 -2.72
CA ALA A 105 -11.04 11.50 -2.37
C ALA A 105 -9.52 11.62 -2.40
N LEU A 106 -8.98 12.26 -3.42
CA LEU A 106 -7.54 12.47 -3.55
C LEU A 106 -6.97 13.30 -2.40
N GLU A 107 -7.66 14.37 -2.03
CA GLU A 107 -7.22 15.20 -0.91
C GLU A 107 -7.20 14.41 0.41
N ALA A 108 -8.24 13.63 0.66
CA ALA A 108 -8.31 12.78 1.86
C ALA A 108 -7.19 11.74 1.88
N LEU A 109 -6.90 11.11 0.74
CA LEU A 109 -5.82 10.15 0.60
C LEU A 109 -4.45 10.78 0.86
N LYS A 110 -4.21 11.96 0.28
CA LYS A 110 -2.94 12.67 0.49
C LYS A 110 -2.73 13.04 1.95
N GLN A 111 -3.77 13.52 2.62
CA GLN A 111 -3.69 13.86 4.04
C GLN A 111 -3.40 12.63 4.89
N GLU A 112 -4.06 11.51 4.61
CA GLU A 112 -3.83 10.26 5.34
C GLU A 112 -2.43 9.72 5.09
N PHE A 113 -1.97 9.76 3.84
CA PHE A 113 -0.60 9.39 3.50
C PHE A 113 0.42 10.21 4.29
N ASP A 114 0.23 11.52 4.34
CA ASP A 114 1.15 12.41 5.05
C ASP A 114 1.17 12.11 6.55
N ARG A 115 0.00 11.87 7.16
CA ARG A 115 -0.07 11.50 8.58
C ARG A 115 0.61 10.16 8.84
N PHE A 116 0.34 9.17 7.99
CA PHE A 116 0.91 7.84 8.15
C PHE A 116 2.43 7.85 8.03
N THR A 117 2.95 8.54 7.01
CA THR A 117 4.39 8.57 6.72
C THR A 117 5.14 9.62 7.56
N ALA A 118 4.46 10.32 8.46
CA ALA A 118 5.13 11.19 9.44
C ALA A 118 5.92 10.39 10.47
N GLN A 119 5.61 9.11 10.63
CA GLN A 119 6.30 8.20 11.54
C GLN A 119 7.74 7.92 11.04
N ASP A 120 8.66 7.70 11.98
CA ASP A 120 10.02 7.29 11.66
C ASP A 120 10.06 5.77 11.46
N ALA A 121 9.82 5.35 10.22
CA ALA A 121 9.69 3.94 9.84
C ALA A 121 10.08 3.77 8.37
N THR A 122 10.16 2.53 7.92
CA THR A 122 10.32 2.19 6.50
C THR A 122 8.99 1.73 5.95
N PHE A 123 8.53 2.40 4.88
CA PHE A 123 7.24 2.15 4.24
C PHE A 123 7.48 1.58 2.85
N ILE A 124 6.93 0.39 2.58
CA ILE A 124 6.98 -0.26 1.26
C ILE A 124 5.57 -0.32 0.71
N PHE A 125 5.22 0.62 -0.17
CA PHE A 125 3.89 0.69 -0.77
C PHE A 125 3.88 -0.12 -2.07
N VAL A 126 2.88 -1.00 -2.20
CA VAL A 126 2.64 -1.78 -3.41
C VAL A 126 1.42 -1.21 -4.12
N THR A 127 1.56 -0.93 -5.41
CA THR A 127 0.45 -0.39 -6.21
C THR A 127 0.38 -1.07 -7.57
N ASN A 128 -0.84 -1.24 -8.08
CA ASN A 128 -1.04 -1.74 -9.45
C ASN A 128 -0.96 -0.58 -10.43
N GLU A 129 -0.29 -0.81 -11.56
CA GLU A 129 -0.33 0.11 -12.69
C GLU A 129 -1.55 -0.26 -13.55
N ILE A 130 -2.50 0.66 -13.67
CA ILE A 130 -3.76 0.44 -14.40
C ILE A 130 -3.99 1.43 -15.55
N GLY A 131 -3.09 2.40 -15.74
CA GLY A 131 -3.24 3.46 -16.72
C GLY A 131 -2.55 3.21 -18.05
N MET A 132 -1.53 2.36 -18.09
CA MET A 132 -0.72 2.14 -19.30
C MET A 132 -1.43 1.30 -20.36
N GLY A 133 -2.50 0.59 -19.99
CA GLY A 133 -3.26 -0.27 -20.91
C GLY A 133 -4.30 0.45 -21.76
N GLY A 134 -4.41 1.78 -21.66
CA GLY A 134 -5.36 2.57 -22.42
C GLY A 134 -6.47 3.17 -21.55
N VAL A 135 -7.48 3.74 -22.21
CA VAL A 135 -8.58 4.46 -21.56
C VAL A 135 -9.86 3.63 -21.63
N SER A 136 -10.47 3.36 -20.48
CA SER A 136 -11.74 2.65 -20.39
C SER A 136 -12.90 3.51 -20.91
N PRO A 137 -13.89 2.92 -21.64
CA PRO A 137 -15.10 3.64 -21.98
C PRO A 137 -16.03 3.89 -20.79
N ASN A 138 -15.84 3.20 -19.67
CA ASN A 138 -16.65 3.37 -18.48
C ASN A 138 -16.18 4.58 -17.67
N GLU A 139 -17.11 5.52 -17.42
CA GLU A 139 -16.79 6.78 -16.73
C GLU A 139 -16.30 6.56 -15.29
N VAL A 140 -16.91 5.64 -14.56
CA VAL A 140 -16.50 5.34 -13.17
C VAL A 140 -15.09 4.78 -13.15
N GLN A 141 -14.78 3.86 -14.06
CA GLN A 141 -13.43 3.30 -14.16
C GLN A 141 -12.40 4.36 -14.56
N ARG A 142 -12.75 5.29 -15.46
CA ARG A 142 -11.86 6.40 -15.83
C ARG A 142 -11.57 7.30 -14.64
N ARG A 143 -12.61 7.65 -13.87
CA ARG A 143 -12.44 8.48 -12.67
C ARG A 143 -11.57 7.79 -11.63
N PHE A 144 -11.78 6.49 -11.43
CA PHE A 144 -10.95 5.71 -10.51
C PHE A 144 -9.50 5.65 -10.99
N ALA A 145 -9.29 5.42 -12.29
CA ALA A 145 -7.94 5.40 -12.88
C ALA A 145 -7.23 6.74 -12.68
N ASP A 146 -7.95 7.85 -12.83
CA ASP A 146 -7.41 9.18 -12.56
C ASP A 146 -7.01 9.34 -11.10
N LEU A 147 -7.88 8.95 -10.18
CA LEU A 147 -7.60 9.01 -8.73
C LEU A 147 -6.34 8.23 -8.39
N GLN A 148 -6.28 6.99 -8.83
CA GLN A 148 -5.14 6.13 -8.54
C GLN A 148 -3.86 6.66 -9.19
N GLY A 149 -3.93 7.12 -10.42
CA GLY A 149 -2.79 7.70 -11.13
C GLY A 149 -2.22 8.90 -10.39
N TRP A 150 -3.08 9.82 -9.97
CA TRP A 150 -2.65 11.00 -9.20
C TRP A 150 -2.11 10.63 -7.84
N MET A 151 -2.72 9.65 -7.15
CA MET A 151 -2.20 9.21 -5.86
C MET A 151 -0.86 8.50 -6.00
N ASN A 152 -0.69 7.69 -7.05
CA ASN A 152 0.60 7.06 -7.35
C ASN A 152 1.69 8.12 -7.60
N GLN A 153 1.36 9.18 -8.35
CA GLN A 153 2.30 10.29 -8.57
C GLN A 153 2.67 10.99 -7.27
N TYR A 154 1.69 11.20 -6.40
CA TYR A 154 1.94 11.83 -5.10
C TYR A 154 2.89 11.00 -4.25
N ILE A 155 2.63 9.68 -4.14
CA ILE A 155 3.50 8.77 -3.40
C ILE A 155 4.90 8.77 -4.01
N ALA A 156 4.99 8.66 -5.34
CA ALA A 156 6.26 8.65 -6.06
C ALA A 156 7.07 9.93 -5.79
N SER A 157 6.40 11.07 -5.72
CA SER A 157 7.07 12.36 -5.43
C SER A 157 7.67 12.42 -4.03
N LYS A 158 7.16 11.63 -3.10
CA LYS A 158 7.65 11.54 -1.71
C LYS A 158 8.57 10.36 -1.49
N ALA A 159 8.63 9.42 -2.44
CA ALA A 159 9.40 8.19 -2.29
C ALA A 159 10.90 8.43 -2.46
N ASP A 160 11.68 7.71 -1.68
CA ASP A 160 13.14 7.65 -1.83
C ASP A 160 13.54 6.73 -2.98
N GLN A 161 12.68 5.75 -3.29
CA GLN A 161 12.91 4.78 -4.36
C GLN A 161 11.60 4.37 -4.98
N VAL A 162 11.57 4.27 -6.32
CA VAL A 162 10.43 3.75 -7.07
C VAL A 162 10.93 2.57 -7.92
N VAL A 163 10.24 1.43 -7.81
CA VAL A 163 10.58 0.20 -8.52
C VAL A 163 9.42 -0.16 -9.44
N LEU A 164 9.71 -0.33 -10.74
CA LEU A 164 8.73 -0.81 -11.72
C LEU A 164 8.99 -2.30 -11.99
N MET A 165 7.99 -3.12 -11.72
CA MET A 165 8.01 -4.56 -12.01
C MET A 165 7.32 -4.83 -13.34
N VAL A 166 7.96 -5.61 -14.17
CA VAL A 166 7.42 -5.97 -15.50
C VAL A 166 7.29 -7.49 -15.66
#